data_94a7827dd11c114f13c3c26e2b96fb7b
#
_entry.id   94a7827dd11c114f13c3c26e2b96fb7b
#
_cell.length_a   1.000
_cell.length_b   1.000
_cell.length_c   1.000
_cell.angle_alpha   90.00
_cell.angle_beta   90.00
_cell.angle_gamma   90.00
#
_symmetry.space_group_name_H-M   'P 1'
#
loop_
_entity.id
_entity.type
_entity.pdbx_description
1 polymer ?
#
loop_
_entity_poly.entity_id
_entity_poly.type
_entity_poly.pdbx_seq_one_letter_code
_entity_poly.pdbx_strand_id
1 'polypeptide(L)'
;MGNGPLDWNSFVRVCREAVWGPVAVLLIHAVAGELFGHEPYVDPVMHFSGGLAMAFFFQRTCSIASGLFGKPSRLGIDLLAFGLTCAAALFWEFGEFFGDLYRGTRVQRGLGNTMRDLLLGTSGGILYLIAARIVGPRRNDLKVNP
;
A
#
# COMPACT_ATOMS: atom_id res chain seq x y z
N MET A 1 -29.80 -16.51 -2.78
CA MET A 1 -29.07 -15.82 -1.71
C MET A 1 -28.16 -14.82 -2.40
N GLY A 2 -28.48 -13.52 -2.33
CA GLY A 2 -27.74 -12.48 -3.03
C GLY A 2 -26.36 -12.34 -2.42
N ASN A 3 -25.33 -12.42 -3.26
CA ASN A 3 -23.96 -12.16 -2.87
C ASN A 3 -23.86 -10.69 -2.43
N GLY A 4 -23.72 -10.47 -1.13
CA GLY A 4 -23.43 -9.13 -0.62
C GLY A 4 -22.11 -8.61 -1.19
N PRO A 5 -21.85 -7.30 -1.11
CA PRO A 5 -20.63 -6.69 -1.64
C PRO A 5 -19.32 -7.18 -0.99
N LEU A 6 -19.42 -7.94 0.09
CA LEU A 6 -18.31 -8.70 0.73
C LEU A 6 -18.74 -10.15 0.86
N ASP A 7 -18.65 -10.88 -0.23
CA ASP A 7 -18.78 -12.32 -0.21
C ASP A 7 -17.41 -13.01 -0.08
N TRP A 8 -17.42 -14.31 0.21
CA TRP A 8 -16.21 -15.11 0.31
C TRP A 8 -15.34 -15.02 -0.94
N ASN A 9 -15.96 -14.92 -2.12
CA ASN A 9 -15.23 -14.80 -3.38
C ASN A 9 -14.46 -13.49 -3.48
N SER A 10 -15.03 -12.37 -3.02
CA SER A 10 -14.34 -11.09 -2.96
C SER A 10 -13.15 -11.14 -2.03
N PHE A 11 -13.27 -11.77 -0.86
CA PHE A 11 -12.16 -11.98 0.06
C PHE A 11 -11.04 -12.81 -0.56
N VAL A 12 -11.36 -13.95 -1.17
CA VAL A 12 -10.39 -14.82 -1.86
C VAL A 12 -9.70 -14.06 -3.00
N ARG A 13 -10.43 -13.24 -3.75
CA ARG A 13 -9.84 -12.40 -4.80
C ARG A 13 -8.84 -11.39 -4.25
N VAL A 14 -9.16 -10.70 -3.15
CA VAL A 14 -8.22 -9.77 -2.50
C VAL A 14 -6.95 -10.51 -2.06
N CYS A 15 -7.09 -11.66 -1.40
CA CYS A 15 -5.94 -12.47 -0.99
C CYS A 15 -5.04 -12.86 -2.17
N ARG A 16 -5.65 -13.32 -3.26
CA ARG A 16 -4.91 -13.78 -4.44
C ARG A 16 -4.32 -12.64 -5.27
N GLU A 17 -5.05 -11.53 -5.42
CA GLU A 17 -4.73 -10.49 -6.38
C GLU A 17 -4.01 -9.28 -5.78
N ALA A 18 -4.08 -9.07 -4.45
CA ALA A 18 -3.58 -7.86 -3.82
C ALA A 18 -2.57 -8.09 -2.68
N VAL A 19 -2.76 -9.11 -1.85
CA VAL A 19 -1.95 -9.31 -0.63
C VAL A 19 -0.48 -9.61 -0.92
N TRP A 20 -0.17 -10.21 -2.06
CA TRP A 20 1.21 -10.59 -2.41
C TRP A 20 2.18 -9.40 -2.44
N GLY A 21 1.72 -8.19 -2.83
CA GLY A 21 2.58 -7.01 -2.93
C GLY A 21 3.15 -6.58 -1.57
N PRO A 22 2.31 -6.24 -0.58
CA PRO A 22 2.78 -5.97 0.78
C PRO A 22 3.59 -7.10 1.39
N VAL A 23 3.15 -8.35 1.21
CA VAL A 23 3.87 -9.52 1.75
C VAL A 23 5.28 -9.63 1.15
N ALA A 24 5.43 -9.43 -0.16
CA ALA A 24 6.75 -9.44 -0.80
C ALA A 24 7.66 -8.36 -0.23
N VAL A 25 7.16 -7.13 -0.05
CA VAL A 25 7.97 -6.04 0.53
C VAL A 25 8.34 -6.33 1.99
N LEU A 26 7.42 -6.87 2.80
CA LEU A 26 7.72 -7.26 4.18
C LEU A 26 8.78 -8.36 4.26
N LEU A 27 8.71 -9.37 3.38
CA LEU A 27 9.72 -10.43 3.31
C LEU A 27 11.09 -9.89 2.89
N ILE A 28 11.11 -9.01 1.88
CA ILE A 28 12.35 -8.35 1.44
C ILE A 28 12.93 -7.50 2.58
N HIS A 29 12.08 -6.76 3.31
CA HIS A 29 12.52 -5.97 4.46
C HIS A 29 13.14 -6.84 5.56
N ALA A 30 12.49 -7.96 5.91
CA ALA A 30 13.01 -8.89 6.91
C ALA A 30 14.37 -9.47 6.48
N VAL A 31 14.48 -9.92 5.22
CA VAL A 31 15.74 -10.46 4.68
C VAL A 31 16.82 -9.37 4.61
N ALA A 32 16.49 -8.15 4.17
CA ALA A 32 17.43 -7.05 4.11
C ALA A 32 17.93 -6.66 5.52
N GLY A 33 17.05 -6.67 6.53
CA GLY A 33 17.42 -6.43 7.92
C GLY A 33 18.41 -7.44 8.46
N GLU A 34 18.22 -8.72 8.12
CA GLU A 34 19.16 -9.80 8.52
C GLU A 34 20.52 -9.71 7.78
N LEU A 35 20.51 -9.36 6.49
CA LEU A 35 21.72 -9.36 5.66
C LEU A 35 22.56 -8.08 5.81
N PHE A 36 21.90 -6.93 5.90
CA PHE A 36 22.54 -5.61 5.87
C PHE A 36 22.41 -4.85 7.19
N GLY A 37 21.67 -5.40 8.15
CA GLY A 37 21.37 -4.69 9.39
C GLY A 37 20.54 -3.43 9.14
N HIS A 38 20.68 -2.46 10.05
CA HIS A 38 19.95 -1.17 9.96
C HIS A 38 20.78 -0.12 9.19
N GLU A 39 21.26 -0.48 8.01
CA GLU A 39 22.02 0.44 7.18
C GLU A 39 21.17 1.62 6.70
N PRO A 40 21.72 2.86 6.72
CA PRO A 40 20.95 4.09 6.45
C PRO A 40 20.28 4.16 5.07
N TYR A 41 20.77 3.38 4.10
CA TYR A 41 20.23 3.36 2.73
C TYR A 41 19.13 2.33 2.53
N VAL A 42 19.00 1.33 3.40
CA VAL A 42 17.95 0.30 3.30
C VAL A 42 16.59 0.88 3.66
N ASP A 43 16.53 1.61 4.76
CA ASP A 43 15.34 2.21 5.31
C ASP A 43 14.55 3.09 4.31
N PRO A 44 15.16 4.09 3.62
CA PRO A 44 14.46 4.88 2.62
C PRO A 44 13.86 4.06 1.45
N VAL A 45 14.59 3.04 0.99
CA VAL A 45 14.12 2.16 -0.08
C VAL A 45 12.90 1.35 0.37
N MET A 46 12.90 0.92 1.63
CA MET A 46 11.80 0.13 2.19
C MET A 46 10.53 0.96 2.37
N HIS A 47 10.63 2.22 2.85
CA HIS A 47 9.48 3.11 2.95
C HIS A 47 8.89 3.43 1.57
N PHE A 48 9.71 3.73 0.58
CA PHE A 48 9.25 4.00 -0.78
C PHE A 48 8.58 2.77 -1.43
N SER A 49 9.21 1.61 -1.36
CA SER A 49 8.64 0.36 -1.91
C SER A 49 7.42 -0.11 -1.13
N GLY A 50 7.38 0.10 0.18
CA GLY A 50 6.23 -0.12 1.03
C GLY A 50 5.02 0.71 0.60
N GLY A 51 5.23 2.01 0.37
CA GLY A 51 4.19 2.90 -0.14
C GLY A 51 3.64 2.47 -1.49
N LEU A 52 4.52 2.06 -2.41
CA LEU A 52 4.15 1.52 -3.73
C LEU A 52 3.29 0.25 -3.60
N ALA A 53 3.70 -0.69 -2.75
CA ALA A 53 3.01 -1.95 -2.52
C ALA A 53 1.65 -1.75 -1.82
N MET A 54 1.57 -0.83 -0.85
CA MET A 54 0.33 -0.51 -0.16
C MET A 54 -0.67 0.19 -1.08
N ALA A 55 -0.23 1.10 -1.95
CA ALA A 55 -1.10 1.72 -2.94
C ALA A 55 -1.66 0.69 -3.95
N PHE A 56 -0.83 -0.24 -4.40
CA PHE A 56 -1.29 -1.38 -5.21
C PHE A 56 -2.35 -2.19 -4.46
N PHE A 57 -2.07 -2.58 -3.22
CA PHE A 57 -2.97 -3.37 -2.39
C PHE A 57 -4.32 -2.67 -2.20
N PHE A 58 -4.31 -1.41 -1.77
CA PHE A 58 -5.54 -0.67 -1.51
C PHE A 58 -6.32 -0.36 -2.78
N GLN A 59 -5.65 0.02 -3.88
CA GLN A 59 -6.33 0.25 -5.14
C GLN A 59 -7.04 -1.01 -5.64
N ARG A 60 -6.36 -2.16 -5.56
CA ARG A 60 -6.94 -3.43 -5.99
C ARG A 60 -8.09 -3.85 -5.08
N THR A 61 -7.91 -3.75 -3.77
CA THR A 61 -8.93 -4.08 -2.76
C THR A 61 -10.17 -3.19 -2.92
N CYS A 62 -10.00 -1.86 -3.02
CA CYS A 62 -11.11 -0.93 -3.23
C CYS A 62 -11.82 -1.16 -4.56
N SER A 63 -11.10 -1.58 -5.60
CA SER A 63 -11.69 -1.94 -6.89
C SER A 63 -12.57 -3.19 -6.79
N ILE A 64 -12.10 -4.23 -6.09
CA ILE A 64 -12.86 -5.46 -5.84
C ILE A 64 -14.08 -5.17 -4.98
N ALA A 65 -13.92 -4.38 -3.93
CA ALA A 65 -14.96 -4.02 -2.97
C ALA A 65 -15.78 -2.77 -3.38
N SER A 66 -15.69 -2.33 -4.63
CA SER A 66 -16.30 -1.07 -5.11
C SER A 66 -17.82 -0.98 -4.89
N GLY A 67 -18.51 -2.11 -4.81
CA GLY A 67 -19.93 -2.20 -4.48
C GLY A 67 -20.28 -1.65 -3.09
N LEU A 68 -19.37 -1.71 -2.12
CA LEU A 68 -19.54 -1.15 -0.76
C LEU A 68 -19.56 0.38 -0.76
N PHE A 69 -18.89 1.00 -1.72
CA PHE A 69 -18.68 2.45 -1.78
C PHE A 69 -19.56 3.12 -2.83
N GLY A 70 -20.70 2.47 -3.24
CA GLY A 70 -21.60 3.05 -4.24
C GLY A 70 -21.01 3.10 -5.66
N LYS A 71 -20.09 2.20 -6.00
CA LYS A 71 -19.42 2.12 -7.31
C LYS A 71 -18.70 3.43 -7.69
N PRO A 72 -17.72 3.88 -6.89
CA PRO A 72 -17.03 5.13 -7.13
C PRO A 72 -16.34 5.14 -8.50
N SER A 73 -16.06 6.36 -9.01
CA SER A 73 -15.25 6.53 -10.21
C SER A 73 -13.82 5.99 -10.00
N ARG A 74 -13.08 5.77 -11.08
CA ARG A 74 -11.67 5.38 -10.99
C ARG A 74 -10.86 6.37 -10.15
N LEU A 75 -11.13 7.67 -10.30
CA LEU A 75 -10.47 8.70 -9.47
C LEU A 75 -10.83 8.54 -7.99
N GLY A 76 -12.10 8.26 -7.68
CA GLY A 76 -12.52 8.03 -6.30
C GLY A 76 -11.83 6.83 -5.66
N ILE A 77 -11.65 5.74 -6.42
CA ILE A 77 -10.87 4.57 -5.96
C ILE A 77 -9.41 4.94 -5.71
N ASP A 78 -8.78 5.69 -6.62
CA ASP A 78 -7.38 6.10 -6.49
C ASP A 78 -7.17 7.03 -5.29
N LEU A 79 -8.08 7.99 -5.06
CA LEU A 79 -8.04 8.89 -3.90
C LEU A 79 -8.22 8.12 -2.57
N LEU A 80 -9.15 7.18 -2.55
CA LEU A 80 -9.35 6.32 -1.38
C LEU A 80 -8.11 5.45 -1.11
N ALA A 81 -7.56 4.83 -2.15
CA ALA A 81 -6.35 4.02 -2.04
C ALA A 81 -5.16 4.87 -1.57
N PHE A 82 -5.01 6.10 -2.05
CA PHE A 82 -3.98 7.02 -1.60
C PHE A 82 -4.14 7.38 -0.12
N GLY A 83 -5.35 7.75 0.32
CA GLY A 83 -5.62 8.05 1.73
C GLY A 83 -5.31 6.87 2.66
N LEU A 84 -5.70 5.66 2.26
CA LEU A 84 -5.39 4.44 3.01
C LEU A 84 -3.88 4.13 3.01
N THR A 85 -3.15 4.44 1.93
CA THR A 85 -1.69 4.30 1.87
C THR A 85 -1.01 5.28 2.83
N CYS A 86 -1.46 6.54 2.87
CA CYS A 86 -0.95 7.52 3.84
C CYS A 86 -1.22 7.08 5.29
N ALA A 87 -2.43 6.55 5.56
CA ALA A 87 -2.75 6.01 6.87
C ALA A 87 -1.85 4.81 7.23
N ALA A 88 -1.59 3.91 6.30
CA ALA A 88 -0.69 2.77 6.52
C ALA A 88 0.74 3.23 6.81
N ALA A 89 1.26 4.23 6.08
CA ALA A 89 2.57 4.80 6.34
C ALA A 89 2.64 5.42 7.75
N LEU A 90 1.61 6.17 8.16
CA LEU A 90 1.52 6.74 9.51
C LEU A 90 1.48 5.66 10.60
N PHE A 91 0.69 4.61 10.41
CA PHE A 91 0.62 3.50 11.38
C PHE A 91 1.93 2.72 11.46
N TRP A 92 2.69 2.65 10.37
CA TRP A 92 4.03 2.06 10.37
C TRP A 92 4.97 2.87 11.28
N GLU A 93 5.01 4.20 11.15
CA GLU A 93 5.79 5.08 12.02
C GLU A 93 5.40 4.95 13.50
N PHE A 94 4.09 4.84 13.78
CA PHE A 94 3.63 4.56 15.14
C PHE A 94 4.13 3.19 15.64
N GLY A 95 4.15 2.20 14.76
CA GLY A 95 4.67 0.86 15.08
C GLY A 95 6.16 0.89 15.44
N GLU A 96 6.97 1.66 14.70
CA GLU A 96 8.39 1.87 15.01
C GLU A 96 8.57 2.62 16.33
N PHE A 97 7.84 3.71 16.53
CA PHE A 97 7.89 4.48 17.77
C PHE A 97 7.55 3.65 19.00
N PHE A 98 6.43 2.94 18.98
CA PHE A 98 6.04 2.08 20.10
C PHE A 98 6.96 0.88 20.24
N GLY A 99 7.47 0.34 19.14
CA GLY A 99 8.47 -0.72 19.13
C GLY A 99 9.75 -0.30 19.84
N ASP A 100 10.26 0.89 19.54
CA ASP A 100 11.42 1.47 20.19
C ASP A 100 11.19 1.70 21.69
N LEU A 101 10.02 2.23 22.07
CA LEU A 101 9.67 2.47 23.46
C LEU A 101 9.62 1.17 24.27
N TYR A 102 9.08 0.09 23.68
CA TYR A 102 8.90 -1.20 24.35
C TYR A 102 10.20 -2.03 24.43
N ARG A 103 11.01 -1.99 23.33
CA ARG A 103 12.22 -2.83 23.23
C ARG A 103 13.51 -2.06 23.60
N GLY A 104 13.45 -0.75 23.79
CA GLY A 104 14.62 0.07 24.02
C GLY A 104 15.54 0.20 22.79
N THR A 105 14.98 -0.01 21.59
CA THR A 105 15.69 0.16 20.31
C THR A 105 15.68 1.63 19.86
N ARG A 106 16.30 1.96 18.75
CA ARG A 106 16.32 3.28 18.13
C ARG A 106 16.19 3.17 16.61
N VAL A 107 15.14 2.50 16.17
CA VAL A 107 14.80 2.38 14.74
C VAL A 107 14.40 3.76 14.24
N GLN A 108 13.49 4.43 14.98
CA GLN A 108 13.09 5.80 14.72
C GLN A 108 14.16 6.77 15.23
N ARG A 109 14.83 7.46 14.30
CA ARG A 109 15.98 8.35 14.59
C ARG A 109 15.59 9.81 14.81
N GLY A 110 14.34 10.06 15.17
CA GLY A 110 13.79 11.37 15.45
C GLY A 110 12.92 11.92 14.32
N LEU A 111 12.36 13.12 14.55
CA LEU A 111 11.34 13.74 13.68
C LEU A 111 11.76 13.84 12.21
N GLY A 112 13.01 14.18 11.93
CA GLY A 112 13.51 14.29 10.55
C GLY A 112 13.47 12.95 9.80
N ASN A 113 13.77 11.84 10.49
CA ASN A 113 13.64 10.49 9.95
C ASN A 113 12.19 10.19 9.63
N THR A 114 11.29 10.31 10.59
CA THR A 114 9.86 10.08 10.43
C THR A 114 9.27 10.90 9.28
N MET A 115 9.59 12.20 9.16
CA MET A 115 9.10 13.02 8.05
C MET A 115 9.62 12.55 6.70
N ARG A 116 10.89 12.17 6.60
CA ARG A 116 11.47 11.60 5.38
C ARG A 116 10.75 10.32 4.98
N ASP A 117 10.52 9.43 5.92
CA ASP A 117 9.96 8.11 5.68
C ASP A 117 8.48 8.18 5.30
N LEU A 118 7.72 9.06 5.91
CA LEU A 118 6.35 9.41 5.48
C LEU A 118 6.32 9.99 4.06
N LEU A 119 7.26 10.90 3.72
CA LEU A 119 7.37 11.46 2.36
C LEU A 119 7.72 10.38 1.33
N LEU A 120 8.62 9.47 1.65
CA LEU A 120 8.99 8.37 0.76
C LEU A 120 7.82 7.40 0.56
N GLY A 121 7.14 6.99 1.63
CA GLY A 121 5.98 6.11 1.56
C GLY A 121 4.85 6.72 0.72
N THR A 122 4.51 7.99 0.98
CA THR A 122 3.48 8.70 0.18
C THR A 122 3.90 8.89 -1.27
N SER A 123 5.18 9.18 -1.55
CA SER A 123 5.72 9.32 -2.91
C SER A 123 5.66 8.01 -3.70
N GLY A 124 6.00 6.87 -3.06
CA GLY A 124 5.85 5.55 -3.65
C GLY A 124 4.40 5.25 -4.02
N GLY A 125 3.46 5.60 -3.12
CA GLY A 125 2.03 5.47 -3.38
C GLY A 125 1.54 6.30 -4.56
N ILE A 126 1.94 7.57 -4.64
CA ILE A 126 1.63 8.46 -5.78
C ILE A 126 2.18 7.89 -7.08
N LEU A 127 3.45 7.48 -7.08
CA LEU A 127 4.08 6.94 -8.28
C LEU A 127 3.33 5.72 -8.81
N TYR A 128 2.96 4.78 -7.93
CA TYR A 128 2.16 3.62 -8.31
C TYR A 128 0.84 4.03 -8.96
N LEU A 129 0.07 4.92 -8.32
CA LEU A 129 -1.25 5.33 -8.82
C LEU A 129 -1.17 6.05 -10.17
N ILE A 130 -0.15 6.87 -10.38
CA ILE A 130 0.11 7.52 -11.68
C ILE A 130 0.44 6.47 -12.73
N ALA A 131 1.38 5.56 -12.45
CA ALA A 131 1.78 4.50 -13.36
C ALA A 131 0.60 3.59 -13.73
N ALA A 132 -0.21 3.19 -12.75
CA ALA A 132 -1.41 2.39 -12.97
C ALA A 132 -2.47 3.09 -13.84
N ARG A 133 -2.52 4.42 -13.83
CA ARG A 133 -3.39 5.19 -14.75
C ARG A 133 -2.87 5.24 -16.17
N ILE A 134 -1.55 5.33 -16.34
CA ILE A 134 -0.91 5.40 -17.66
C ILE A 134 -0.99 4.03 -18.35
N VAL A 135 -0.67 2.96 -17.60
CA VAL A 135 -0.56 1.59 -18.16
C VAL A 135 -1.90 0.85 -18.20
N GLY A 136 -2.83 1.21 -17.29
CA GLY A 136 -4.11 0.50 -17.17
C GLY A 136 -5.06 0.76 -18.35
N PRO A 137 -5.91 -0.23 -18.74
CA PRO A 137 -6.84 -0.11 -19.84
C PRO A 137 -7.75 1.11 -19.65
N ARG A 138 -7.91 1.90 -20.69
CA ARG A 138 -8.88 3.00 -20.71
C ARG A 138 -10.29 2.41 -20.67
N ARG A 139 -11.17 3.00 -19.87
CA ARG A 139 -12.58 2.55 -19.70
C ARG A 139 -13.38 2.52 -21.01
N ASN A 140 -12.88 3.17 -22.07
CA ASN A 140 -13.50 3.15 -23.39
C ASN A 140 -13.24 1.84 -24.16
N ASP A 141 -12.16 1.12 -23.82
CA ASP A 141 -11.79 -0.14 -24.50
C ASP A 141 -12.66 -1.32 -24.06
N LEU A 142 -13.39 -1.16 -22.93
CA LEU A 142 -14.28 -2.19 -22.38
C LEU A 142 -15.73 -2.10 -22.90
N LYS A 143 -16.05 -1.12 -23.74
CA LYS A 143 -17.41 -0.92 -24.30
C LYS A 143 -17.56 -1.40 -25.76
N VAL A 144 -16.53 -2.00 -26.34
CA VAL A 144 -16.59 -2.55 -27.70
C VAL A 144 -16.62 -4.05 -27.63
N ASN A 145 -17.78 -4.60 -27.31
CA ASN A 145 -18.31 -5.81 -27.95
C ASN A 145 -19.82 -5.88 -27.66
N PRO A 146 -20.66 -5.78 -28.71
CA PRO A 146 -22.08 -6.09 -28.62
C PRO A 146 -22.33 -7.59 -28.46
#